data_e8b762e2aeb185ef8d4cce6126c71b14
#
_entry.id   e8b762e2aeb185ef8d4cce6126c71b14
#
_cell.length_a   1.000
_cell.length_b   1.000
_cell.length_c   1.000
_cell.angle_alpha   90.00
_cell.angle_beta   90.00
_cell.angle_gamma   90.00
#
_symmetry.space_group_name_H-M   'P 1'
#
loop_
_entity.id
_entity.type
_entity.pdbx_description
1 polymer ?
#
loop_
_entity_poly.entity_id
_entity_poly.type
_entity_poly.pdbx_seq_one_letter_code
_entity_poly.pdbx_strand_id
1 'polypeptide(L)'
;TCVVGAESLEIDAAKGEMRVNDVVLTSADTITIDGGTGEIFLGEVPLQDSPVTTYLSEGLDAGLAAAGDDEGARDLVRSVDMIMRYADQVRRLRVRANADTPLDSERAVAFGAEGIGLCRTEHMFLGERRQFIEKAILSGPEDRAEALNNLEVRQKGDYLEMLQVMDGLPMTVRLIDPPLHEFLPDLTTLVVASAVAA
;
A
#
# COMPACT_ATOMS: atom_id res chain seq x y z
N THR A 1 3.14 3.85 -8.24
CA THR A 1 4.07 4.52 -9.20
C THR A 1 4.86 5.58 -8.46
N CYS A 2 6.15 5.70 -8.71
CA CYS A 2 6.99 6.75 -8.17
C CYS A 2 8.04 7.17 -9.20
N VAL A 3 8.52 8.41 -9.07
CA VAL A 3 9.67 8.94 -9.78
C VAL A 3 10.77 9.19 -8.76
N VAL A 4 11.99 8.72 -9.04
CA VAL A 4 13.15 8.86 -8.17
C VAL A 4 14.25 9.66 -8.88
N GLY A 5 15.23 10.18 -8.14
CA GLY A 5 16.30 10.99 -8.70
C GLY A 5 15.88 12.39 -9.15
N ALA A 6 14.79 12.91 -8.60
CA ALA A 6 14.25 14.24 -8.92
C ALA A 6 14.94 15.35 -8.10
N GLU A 7 16.27 15.44 -8.21
CA GLU A 7 17.11 16.38 -7.43
C GLU A 7 16.82 17.86 -7.73
N SER A 8 16.19 18.14 -8.88
CA SER A 8 15.78 19.51 -9.26
C SER A 8 14.51 20.00 -8.56
N LEU A 9 13.84 19.15 -7.80
CA LEU A 9 12.63 19.51 -7.07
C LEU A 9 13.01 20.12 -5.70
N GLU A 10 12.56 21.35 -5.48
CA GLU A 10 12.63 22.01 -4.17
C GLU A 10 11.26 21.99 -3.51
N ILE A 11 11.16 21.38 -2.33
CA ILE A 11 9.90 21.26 -1.58
C ILE A 11 9.98 22.12 -0.32
N ASP A 12 9.12 23.13 -0.22
CA ASP A 12 8.89 23.91 0.99
C ASP A 12 7.60 23.45 1.65
N ALA A 13 7.72 22.48 2.55
CA ALA A 13 6.57 21.91 3.27
C ALA A 13 5.84 22.94 4.14
N ALA A 14 6.54 23.98 4.64
CA ALA A 14 5.94 25.02 5.46
C ALA A 14 5.01 25.94 4.66
N LYS A 15 5.31 26.15 3.41
CA LYS A 15 4.48 26.93 2.48
C LYS A 15 3.52 26.07 1.65
N GLY A 16 3.72 24.74 1.63
CA GLY A 16 3.00 23.84 0.75
C GLY A 16 3.33 24.09 -0.73
N GLU A 17 4.57 24.46 -1.02
CA GLU A 17 5.06 24.77 -2.37
C GLU A 17 6.08 23.72 -2.83
N MET A 18 6.02 23.38 -4.11
CA MET A 18 7.04 22.64 -4.83
C MET A 18 7.54 23.49 -6.00
N ARG A 19 8.85 23.58 -6.16
CA ARG A 19 9.50 24.37 -7.23
C ARG A 19 10.36 23.48 -8.09
N VAL A 20 10.28 23.71 -9.39
CA VAL A 20 11.20 23.15 -10.37
C VAL A 20 11.45 24.17 -11.46
N ASN A 21 12.69 24.59 -11.60
CA ASN A 21 13.08 25.71 -12.48
C ASN A 21 12.22 26.97 -12.17
N ASP A 22 11.51 27.48 -13.16
CA ASP A 22 10.65 28.67 -13.03
C ASP A 22 9.18 28.33 -12.67
N VAL A 23 8.86 27.04 -12.46
CA VAL A 23 7.52 26.57 -12.15
C VAL A 23 7.36 26.44 -10.63
N VAL A 24 6.31 27.04 -10.10
CA VAL A 24 5.91 26.89 -8.69
C VAL A 24 4.54 26.22 -8.65
N LEU A 25 4.45 25.14 -7.91
CA LEU A 25 3.22 24.38 -7.71
C LEU A 25 2.82 24.41 -6.23
N THR A 26 1.54 24.34 -5.98
CA THR A 26 0.95 24.34 -4.63
C THR A 26 0.13 23.07 -4.42
N SER A 27 -0.38 22.88 -3.22
CA SER A 27 -1.29 21.77 -2.91
C SER A 27 -2.62 21.79 -3.69
N ALA A 28 -2.94 22.89 -4.37
CA ALA A 28 -4.12 23.00 -5.24
C ALA A 28 -3.86 22.55 -6.68
N ASP A 29 -2.61 22.35 -7.06
CA ASP A 29 -2.23 21.95 -8.40
C ASP A 29 -2.21 20.41 -8.53
N THR A 30 -2.64 19.92 -9.68
CA THR A 30 -2.58 18.50 -10.02
C THR A 30 -1.36 18.23 -10.87
N ILE A 31 -0.66 17.14 -10.57
CA ILE A 31 0.42 16.62 -11.40
C ILE A 31 0.16 15.15 -11.73
N THR A 32 0.60 14.73 -12.90
CA THR A 32 0.62 13.32 -13.30
C THR A 32 2.06 12.85 -13.41
N ILE A 33 2.37 11.68 -12.87
CA ILE A 33 3.72 11.10 -12.91
C ILE A 33 3.74 9.83 -13.77
N ASP A 34 4.74 9.70 -14.62
CA ASP A 34 5.04 8.47 -15.35
C ASP A 34 6.26 7.78 -14.76
N GLY A 35 6.04 6.66 -14.09
CA GLY A 35 7.13 5.87 -13.49
C GLY A 35 7.95 5.06 -14.50
N GLY A 36 7.50 4.96 -15.75
CA GLY A 36 8.23 4.29 -16.83
C GLY A 36 9.28 5.18 -17.48
N THR A 37 8.92 6.43 -17.77
CA THR A 37 9.82 7.42 -18.37
C THR A 37 10.52 8.30 -17.33
N GLY A 38 9.94 8.43 -16.13
CA GLY A 38 10.38 9.37 -15.09
C GLY A 38 9.89 10.79 -15.32
N GLU A 39 8.96 10.99 -16.25
CA GLU A 39 8.40 12.30 -16.56
C GLU A 39 7.31 12.73 -15.57
N ILE A 40 7.22 14.04 -15.36
CA ILE A 40 6.19 14.67 -14.52
C ILE A 40 5.46 15.69 -15.39
N PHE A 41 4.15 15.54 -15.51
CA PHE A 41 3.29 16.41 -16.30
C PHE A 41 2.46 17.31 -15.39
N LEU A 42 2.28 18.56 -15.80
CA LEU A 42 1.36 19.47 -15.13
C LEU A 42 -0.07 19.16 -15.58
N GLY A 43 -0.97 19.07 -14.62
CA GLY A 43 -2.37 18.73 -14.84
C GLY A 43 -2.65 17.23 -14.85
N GLU A 44 -3.89 16.92 -15.17
CA GLU A 44 -4.38 15.55 -15.25
C GLU A 44 -4.20 15.00 -16.67
N VAL A 45 -3.48 13.89 -16.78
CA VAL A 45 -3.35 13.13 -18.02
C VAL A 45 -4.25 11.90 -17.90
N PRO A 46 -5.08 11.60 -18.92
CA PRO A 46 -5.92 10.41 -18.92
C PRO A 46 -5.09 9.13 -18.73
N LEU A 47 -5.45 8.35 -17.73
CA LEU A 47 -4.83 7.06 -17.47
C LEU A 47 -5.58 5.97 -18.25
N GLN A 48 -4.84 5.07 -18.88
CA GLN A 48 -5.38 3.86 -19.48
C GLN A 48 -5.07 2.66 -18.58
N ASP A 49 -6.08 1.85 -18.31
CA ASP A 49 -5.88 0.58 -17.64
C ASP A 49 -5.09 -0.37 -18.54
N SER A 50 -4.14 -1.08 -17.93
CA SER A 50 -3.35 -2.06 -18.67
C SER A 50 -4.20 -3.29 -18.97
N PRO A 51 -4.28 -3.74 -20.25
CA PRO A 51 -4.94 -4.99 -20.60
C PRO A 51 -4.37 -6.20 -19.86
N VAL A 52 -3.09 -6.15 -19.46
CA VAL A 52 -2.46 -7.18 -18.64
C VAL A 52 -3.02 -7.19 -17.22
N THR A 53 -3.31 -6.02 -16.64
CA THR A 53 -3.94 -5.94 -15.30
C THR A 53 -5.35 -6.56 -15.35
N THR A 54 -6.12 -6.24 -16.39
CA THR A 54 -7.44 -6.84 -16.61
C THR A 54 -7.34 -8.36 -16.80
N TYR A 55 -6.35 -8.83 -17.56
CA TYR A 55 -6.07 -10.26 -17.69
C TYR A 55 -5.81 -10.92 -16.32
N LEU A 56 -4.97 -10.32 -15.48
CA LEU A 56 -4.62 -10.90 -14.19
C LEU A 56 -5.80 -10.96 -13.21
N SER A 57 -6.73 -10.00 -13.28
CA SER A 57 -7.90 -9.95 -12.41
C SER A 57 -9.12 -10.70 -12.92
N GLU A 58 -9.33 -10.76 -14.25
CA GLU A 58 -10.58 -11.21 -14.87
C GLU A 58 -10.38 -12.32 -15.92
N GLY A 59 -9.12 -12.66 -16.21
CA GLY A 59 -8.77 -13.74 -17.13
C GLY A 59 -8.49 -13.31 -18.56
N LEU A 60 -8.13 -14.31 -19.40
CA LEU A 60 -7.60 -14.09 -20.75
C LEU A 60 -8.57 -13.34 -21.67
N ASP A 61 -9.84 -13.73 -21.67
CA ASP A 61 -10.83 -13.15 -22.57
C ASP A 61 -11.08 -11.67 -22.26
N ALA A 62 -11.13 -11.31 -20.98
CA ALA A 62 -11.27 -9.92 -20.53
C ALA A 62 -10.05 -9.08 -20.88
N GLY A 63 -8.83 -9.62 -20.66
CA GLY A 63 -7.60 -8.95 -21.06
C GLY A 63 -7.50 -8.71 -22.56
N LEU A 64 -7.90 -9.69 -23.40
CA LEU A 64 -7.94 -9.53 -24.85
C LEU A 64 -9.01 -8.53 -25.30
N ALA A 65 -10.15 -8.48 -24.62
CA ALA A 65 -11.19 -7.48 -24.88
C ALA A 65 -10.72 -6.07 -24.52
N ALA A 66 -10.03 -5.90 -23.39
CA ALA A 66 -9.45 -4.63 -22.96
C ALA A 66 -8.35 -4.12 -23.91
N ALA A 67 -7.62 -5.02 -24.57
CA ALA A 67 -6.63 -4.67 -25.60
C ALA A 67 -7.27 -4.15 -26.90
N GLY A 68 -8.58 -4.39 -27.13
CA GLY A 68 -9.29 -3.94 -28.33
C GLY A 68 -8.64 -4.43 -29.63
N ASP A 69 -8.46 -3.52 -30.58
CA ASP A 69 -7.86 -3.80 -31.89
C ASP A 69 -6.33 -3.60 -31.92
N ASP A 70 -5.70 -3.29 -30.77
CA ASP A 70 -4.25 -3.16 -30.67
C ASP A 70 -3.61 -4.56 -30.63
N GLU A 71 -3.08 -5.01 -31.77
CA GLU A 71 -2.43 -6.32 -31.89
C GLU A 71 -1.19 -6.43 -30.99
N GLY A 72 -0.45 -5.35 -30.75
CA GLY A 72 0.70 -5.36 -29.84
C GLY A 72 0.27 -5.63 -28.39
N ALA A 73 -0.79 -4.97 -27.93
CA ALA A 73 -1.37 -5.19 -26.62
C ALA A 73 -1.97 -6.61 -26.49
N ARG A 74 -2.65 -7.13 -27.53
CA ARG A 74 -3.18 -8.50 -27.57
C ARG A 74 -2.06 -9.54 -27.46
N ASP A 75 -0.99 -9.36 -28.22
CA ASP A 75 0.18 -10.26 -28.19
C ASP A 75 0.90 -10.20 -26.83
N LEU A 76 0.95 -9.04 -26.19
CA LEU A 76 1.47 -8.92 -24.83
C LEU A 76 0.62 -9.74 -23.84
N VAL A 77 -0.71 -9.61 -23.87
CA VAL A 77 -1.62 -10.38 -23.01
C VAL A 77 -1.44 -11.89 -23.23
N ARG A 78 -1.39 -12.35 -24.49
CA ARG A 78 -1.18 -13.77 -24.82
C ARG A 78 0.19 -14.28 -24.31
N SER A 79 1.22 -13.45 -24.45
CA SER A 79 2.57 -13.79 -24.00
C SER A 79 2.64 -13.92 -22.48
N VAL A 80 1.99 -13.01 -21.76
CA VAL A 80 1.90 -13.09 -20.30
C VAL A 80 1.11 -14.32 -19.86
N ASP A 81 -0.04 -14.62 -20.49
CA ASP A 81 -0.82 -15.83 -20.21
C ASP A 81 0.00 -17.11 -20.42
N MET A 82 0.75 -17.18 -21.52
CA MET A 82 1.62 -18.33 -21.79
C MET A 82 2.70 -18.51 -20.74
N ILE A 83 3.35 -17.41 -20.32
CA ILE A 83 4.39 -17.45 -19.28
C ILE A 83 3.78 -17.87 -17.94
N MET A 84 2.64 -17.30 -17.56
CA MET A 84 1.97 -17.63 -16.29
C MET A 84 1.54 -19.09 -16.25
N ARG A 85 0.94 -19.61 -17.31
CA ARG A 85 0.55 -21.02 -17.41
C ARG A 85 1.76 -21.96 -17.35
N TYR A 86 2.84 -21.60 -18.05
CA TYR A 86 4.06 -22.39 -17.97
C TYR A 86 4.67 -22.38 -16.58
N ALA A 87 4.73 -21.21 -15.93
CA ALA A 87 5.20 -21.08 -14.57
C ALA A 87 4.40 -21.97 -13.60
N ASP A 88 3.06 -21.98 -13.74
CA ASP A 88 2.17 -22.81 -12.92
C ASP A 88 2.39 -24.31 -13.11
N GLN A 89 2.73 -24.73 -14.34
CA GLN A 89 3.01 -26.14 -14.62
C GLN A 89 4.33 -26.64 -14.02
N VAL A 90 5.35 -25.76 -13.94
CA VAL A 90 6.71 -26.17 -13.52
C VAL A 90 7.06 -25.78 -12.09
N ARG A 91 6.35 -24.84 -11.48
CA ARG A 91 6.61 -24.40 -10.11
C ARG A 91 6.36 -25.54 -9.10
N ARG A 92 7.18 -25.59 -8.07
CA ARG A 92 7.05 -26.53 -6.94
C ARG A 92 6.60 -25.84 -5.65
N LEU A 93 6.75 -24.53 -5.58
CA LEU A 93 6.36 -23.71 -4.45
C LEU A 93 5.07 -22.94 -4.76
N ARG A 94 4.30 -22.68 -3.73
CA ARG A 94 3.13 -21.82 -3.82
C ARG A 94 3.54 -20.35 -3.71
N VAL A 95 2.82 -19.49 -4.41
CA VAL A 95 3.02 -18.05 -4.35
C VAL A 95 2.12 -17.46 -3.27
N ARG A 96 2.72 -16.74 -2.32
CA ARG A 96 2.01 -16.02 -1.28
C ARG A 96 2.38 -14.55 -1.34
N ALA A 97 1.38 -13.69 -1.27
CA ALA A 97 1.56 -12.25 -1.29
C ALA A 97 1.79 -11.68 0.12
N ASN A 98 2.28 -10.46 0.20
CA ASN A 98 2.20 -9.63 1.40
C ASN A 98 0.94 -8.76 1.27
N ALA A 99 0.07 -8.80 2.26
CA ALA A 99 -1.12 -7.97 2.32
C ALA A 99 -1.49 -7.70 3.78
N ASP A 100 -1.85 -6.45 4.06
CA ASP A 100 -2.11 -5.97 5.41
C ASP A 100 -3.56 -5.47 5.58
N THR A 101 -4.32 -5.43 4.46
CA THR A 101 -5.72 -5.03 4.43
C THR A 101 -6.59 -6.07 3.70
N PRO A 102 -7.91 -6.13 3.98
CA PRO A 102 -8.83 -7.00 3.23
C PRO A 102 -8.78 -6.75 1.72
N LEU A 103 -8.78 -5.48 1.31
CA LEU A 103 -8.74 -5.09 -0.11
C LEU A 103 -7.45 -5.56 -0.82
N ASP A 104 -6.29 -5.43 -0.15
CA ASP A 104 -5.03 -5.91 -0.73
C ASP A 104 -5.01 -7.44 -0.82
N SER A 105 -5.65 -8.13 0.13
CA SER A 105 -5.80 -9.57 0.12
C SER A 105 -6.72 -10.04 -1.03
N GLU A 106 -7.84 -9.36 -1.25
CA GLU A 106 -8.73 -9.63 -2.39
C GLU A 106 -7.99 -9.47 -3.72
N ARG A 107 -7.25 -8.37 -3.89
CA ARG A 107 -6.42 -8.12 -5.08
C ARG A 107 -5.33 -9.17 -5.26
N ALA A 108 -4.65 -9.55 -4.18
CA ALA A 108 -3.63 -10.57 -4.23
C ALA A 108 -4.19 -11.92 -4.71
N VAL A 109 -5.36 -12.33 -4.18
CA VAL A 109 -6.04 -13.56 -4.59
C VAL A 109 -6.51 -13.46 -6.05
N ALA A 110 -7.10 -12.33 -6.46
CA ALA A 110 -7.49 -12.10 -7.85
C ALA A 110 -6.30 -12.21 -8.82
N PHE A 111 -5.10 -11.78 -8.39
CA PHE A 111 -3.87 -11.89 -9.17
C PHE A 111 -3.17 -13.25 -9.06
N GLY A 112 -3.83 -14.25 -8.45
CA GLY A 112 -3.36 -15.63 -8.39
C GLY A 112 -2.51 -15.98 -7.18
N ALA A 113 -2.48 -15.18 -6.14
CA ALA A 113 -1.84 -15.56 -4.89
C ALA A 113 -2.61 -16.71 -4.21
N GLU A 114 -1.87 -17.70 -3.71
CA GLU A 114 -2.41 -18.88 -3.05
C GLU A 114 -2.40 -18.74 -1.52
N GLY A 115 -2.34 -17.52 -1.03
CA GLY A 115 -2.36 -17.17 0.38
C GLY A 115 -1.60 -15.89 0.69
N ILE A 116 -1.65 -15.48 1.95
CA ILE A 116 -0.87 -14.35 2.47
C ILE A 116 0.34 -14.91 3.24
N GLY A 117 1.52 -14.57 2.77
CA GLY A 117 2.80 -14.97 3.37
C GLY A 117 3.24 -14.07 4.52
N LEU A 118 2.76 -12.82 4.52
CA LEU A 118 2.98 -11.88 5.62
C LEU A 118 1.86 -10.87 5.68
N CYS A 119 1.15 -10.86 6.81
CA CYS A 119 0.27 -9.79 7.24
C CYS A 119 0.93 -9.08 8.43
N ARG A 120 1.25 -7.80 8.25
CA ARG A 120 1.90 -6.96 9.27
C ARG A 120 0.83 -6.26 10.08
N THR A 121 0.58 -6.76 11.26
CA THR A 121 -0.53 -6.29 12.10
C THR A 121 -0.35 -4.88 12.64
N GLU A 122 0.89 -4.41 12.72
CA GLU A 122 1.19 -3.02 13.06
C GLU A 122 0.68 -2.03 11.99
N HIS A 123 0.61 -2.42 10.72
CA HIS A 123 0.09 -1.57 9.65
C HIS A 123 -1.43 -1.31 9.79
N MET A 124 -2.17 -2.17 10.47
CA MET A 124 -3.59 -1.94 10.80
C MET A 124 -3.80 -0.71 11.69
N PHE A 125 -2.74 -0.23 12.32
CA PHE A 125 -2.75 0.91 13.25
C PHE A 125 -1.98 2.12 12.73
N LEU A 126 -1.71 2.23 11.44
CA LEU A 126 -1.15 3.43 10.85
C LEU A 126 -2.20 4.55 10.71
N GLY A 127 -1.74 5.76 10.44
CA GLY A 127 -2.59 6.93 10.29
C GLY A 127 -3.29 7.32 11.60
N GLU A 128 -4.58 7.61 11.53
CA GLU A 128 -5.39 8.07 12.68
C GLU A 128 -5.47 7.04 13.82
N ARG A 129 -5.28 5.77 13.52
CA ARG A 129 -5.33 4.69 14.51
C ARG A 129 -4.04 4.53 15.33
N ARG A 130 -2.95 5.21 14.92
CA ARG A 130 -1.63 5.18 15.59
C ARG A 130 -1.72 5.49 17.08
N GLN A 131 -2.58 6.43 17.47
CA GLN A 131 -2.79 6.81 18.86
C GLN A 131 -3.14 5.63 19.80
N PHE A 132 -3.75 4.57 19.29
CA PHE A 132 -4.11 3.40 20.12
C PHE A 132 -2.88 2.57 20.50
N ILE A 133 -1.92 2.41 19.58
CA ILE A 133 -0.63 1.77 19.89
C ILE A 133 0.21 2.68 20.79
N GLU A 134 0.30 3.97 20.48
CA GLU A 134 0.99 4.93 21.32
C GLU A 134 0.49 4.87 22.76
N LYS A 135 -0.83 4.89 22.93
CA LYS A 135 -1.46 4.81 24.24
C LYS A 135 -1.12 3.49 24.95
N ALA A 136 -1.15 2.36 24.26
CA ALA A 136 -0.80 1.07 24.84
C ALA A 136 0.68 0.96 25.24
N ILE A 137 1.59 1.60 24.51
CA ILE A 137 3.03 1.63 24.80
C ILE A 137 3.35 2.57 25.97
N LEU A 138 2.76 3.77 25.95
CA LEU A 138 3.12 4.86 26.88
C LEU A 138 2.31 4.85 28.17
N SER A 139 1.18 4.13 28.25
CA SER A 139 0.34 4.07 29.44
C SER A 139 1.04 3.43 30.62
N GLY A 140 0.81 3.99 31.79
CA GLY A 140 1.14 3.37 33.06
C GLY A 140 0.35 2.10 33.34
N PRO A 141 0.69 1.35 34.42
CA PRO A 141 0.04 0.09 34.74
C PRO A 141 -1.48 0.17 34.92
N GLU A 142 -1.99 1.29 35.39
CA GLU A 142 -3.42 1.52 35.66
C GLU A 142 -4.23 1.65 34.36
N ASP A 143 -3.73 2.41 33.38
CA ASP A 143 -4.45 2.68 32.12
C ASP A 143 -4.16 1.65 31.02
N ARG A 144 -3.10 0.86 31.21
CA ARG A 144 -2.62 -0.11 30.21
C ARG A 144 -3.67 -1.16 29.85
N ALA A 145 -4.42 -1.64 30.84
CA ALA A 145 -5.45 -2.66 30.61
C ALA A 145 -6.55 -2.13 29.68
N GLU A 146 -6.99 -0.90 29.89
CA GLU A 146 -7.98 -0.25 29.00
C GLU A 146 -7.43 -0.01 27.61
N ALA A 147 -6.18 0.46 27.51
CA ALA A 147 -5.53 0.70 26.22
C ALA A 147 -5.39 -0.61 25.40
N LEU A 148 -4.99 -1.69 26.04
CA LEU A 148 -4.89 -3.01 25.41
C LEU A 148 -6.27 -3.56 24.97
N ASN A 149 -7.30 -3.40 25.79
CA ASN A 149 -8.65 -3.81 25.43
C ASN A 149 -9.17 -3.03 24.20
N ASN A 150 -8.88 -1.75 24.12
CA ASN A 150 -9.21 -0.92 22.95
C ASN A 150 -8.48 -1.38 21.68
N LEU A 151 -7.23 -1.83 21.79
CA LEU A 151 -6.47 -2.43 20.69
C LEU A 151 -7.10 -3.76 20.27
N GLU A 152 -7.38 -4.65 21.22
CA GLU A 152 -7.95 -5.98 20.98
C GLU A 152 -9.25 -5.92 20.19
N VAL A 153 -10.18 -5.06 20.60
CA VAL A 153 -11.48 -4.91 19.92
C VAL A 153 -11.31 -4.52 18.44
N ARG A 154 -10.40 -3.59 18.16
CA ARG A 154 -10.13 -3.14 16.77
C ARG A 154 -9.44 -4.21 15.95
N GLN A 155 -8.38 -4.79 16.50
CA GLN A 155 -7.60 -5.82 15.82
C GLN A 155 -8.45 -7.06 15.53
N LYS A 156 -9.36 -7.43 16.46
CA LYS A 156 -10.31 -8.52 16.24
C LYS A 156 -11.21 -8.24 15.03
N GLY A 157 -11.68 -7.01 14.86
CA GLY A 157 -12.47 -6.61 13.69
C GLY A 157 -11.67 -6.78 12.39
N ASP A 158 -10.46 -6.23 12.35
CA ASP A 158 -9.57 -6.32 11.20
C ASP A 158 -9.25 -7.79 10.83
N TYR A 159 -8.98 -8.63 11.82
CA TYR A 159 -8.75 -10.05 11.57
C TYR A 159 -9.98 -10.77 11.03
N LEU A 160 -11.17 -10.45 11.53
CA LEU A 160 -12.39 -11.07 11.02
C LEU A 160 -12.60 -10.73 9.53
N GLU A 161 -12.40 -9.49 9.14
CA GLU A 161 -12.50 -9.07 7.74
C GLU A 161 -11.43 -9.76 6.88
N MET A 162 -10.17 -9.80 7.34
CA MET A 162 -9.09 -10.49 6.63
C MET A 162 -9.35 -11.98 6.47
N LEU A 163 -9.83 -12.65 7.53
CA LEU A 163 -10.11 -14.09 7.50
C LEU A 163 -11.31 -14.43 6.62
N GLN A 164 -12.30 -13.53 6.50
CA GLN A 164 -13.42 -13.71 5.57
C GLN A 164 -12.95 -13.71 4.12
N VAL A 165 -12.05 -12.77 3.74
CA VAL A 165 -11.47 -12.73 2.40
C VAL A 165 -10.60 -13.94 2.14
N MET A 166 -9.87 -14.40 3.15
CA MET A 166 -8.92 -15.51 3.03
C MET A 166 -9.54 -16.87 3.34
N ASP A 167 -10.87 -17.00 3.30
CA ASP A 167 -11.53 -18.28 3.61
C ASP A 167 -11.02 -19.42 2.71
N GLY A 168 -10.54 -20.48 3.34
CA GLY A 168 -9.90 -21.61 2.66
C GLY A 168 -8.46 -21.41 2.19
N LEU A 169 -7.89 -20.21 2.34
CA LEU A 169 -6.50 -19.89 1.98
C LEU A 169 -5.64 -19.62 3.23
N PRO A 170 -4.36 -20.02 3.22
CA PRO A 170 -3.47 -19.78 4.35
C PRO A 170 -3.07 -18.31 4.47
N MET A 171 -3.06 -17.81 5.69
CA MET A 171 -2.56 -16.49 6.04
C MET A 171 -1.53 -16.58 7.17
N THR A 172 -0.35 -16.01 6.98
CA THR A 172 0.67 -15.88 8.03
C THR A 172 0.60 -14.49 8.64
N VAL A 173 0.27 -14.43 9.91
CA VAL A 173 0.14 -13.19 10.67
C VAL A 173 1.41 -12.94 11.47
N ARG A 174 2.03 -11.76 11.32
CA ARG A 174 3.06 -11.30 12.22
C ARG A 174 2.40 -10.72 13.47
N LEU A 175 2.82 -11.16 14.64
CA LEU A 175 2.40 -10.50 15.89
C LEU A 175 2.90 -9.06 15.90
N ILE A 176 2.17 -8.20 16.63
CA ILE A 176 2.49 -6.76 16.68
C ILE A 176 3.96 -6.55 17.07
N ASP A 177 4.68 -5.90 16.18
CA ASP A 177 6.08 -5.49 16.35
C ASP A 177 6.23 -4.05 15.85
N PRO A 178 5.70 -3.06 16.60
CA PRO A 178 5.69 -1.68 16.15
C PRO A 178 7.11 -1.09 16.20
N PRO A 179 7.65 -0.64 15.06
CA PRO A 179 8.89 0.14 15.06
C PRO A 179 8.66 1.42 15.86
N LEU A 180 9.38 1.60 16.98
CA LEU A 180 9.12 2.70 17.91
C LEU A 180 9.23 4.08 17.24
N HIS A 181 10.12 4.24 16.26
CA HIS A 181 10.29 5.48 15.52
C HIS A 181 9.11 5.83 14.61
N GLU A 182 8.31 4.82 14.23
CA GLU A 182 7.09 5.05 13.43
C GLU A 182 5.87 5.32 14.29
N PHE A 183 5.83 4.79 15.51
CA PHE A 183 4.65 4.84 16.38
C PHE A 183 4.78 5.81 17.56
N LEU A 184 5.96 6.27 17.87
CA LEU A 184 6.16 7.29 18.91
C LEU A 184 6.25 8.70 18.31
N PRO A 185 5.82 9.72 19.05
CA PRO A 185 6.00 11.11 18.65
C PRO A 185 7.50 11.45 18.46
N ASP A 186 7.79 12.36 17.54
CA ASP A 186 9.15 12.85 17.33
C ASP A 186 9.72 13.50 18.59
N LEU A 187 10.95 13.13 18.92
CA LEU A 187 11.63 13.62 20.13
C LEU A 187 11.76 15.15 20.15
N THR A 188 12.07 15.76 18.99
CA THR A 188 12.23 17.21 18.88
C THR A 188 10.90 17.92 19.19
N THR A 189 9.81 17.40 18.66
CA THR A 189 8.46 17.91 18.91
C THR A 189 8.11 17.82 20.40
N LEU A 190 8.44 16.71 21.06
CA LEU A 190 8.19 16.52 22.49
C LEU A 190 9.03 17.46 23.36
N VAL A 191 10.32 17.66 23.03
CA VAL A 191 11.21 18.58 23.73
C VAL A 191 10.72 20.01 23.62
N VAL A 192 10.32 20.45 22.42
CA VAL A 192 9.76 21.79 22.21
C VAL A 192 8.46 21.97 22.97
N ALA A 193 7.55 21.01 22.92
CA ALA A 193 6.28 21.07 23.66
C ALA A 193 6.51 21.14 25.18
N SER A 194 7.45 20.36 25.71
CA SER A 194 7.83 20.39 27.12
C SER A 194 8.44 21.72 27.53
N ALA A 195 9.31 22.30 26.69
CA ALA A 195 9.94 23.59 26.98
C ALA A 195 8.95 24.77 26.90
N VAL A 196 7.91 24.69 26.10
CA VAL A 196 6.85 25.72 26.01
C VAL A 196 5.85 25.61 27.17
N ALA A 197 5.67 24.41 27.73
CA ALA A 197 4.73 24.15 28.82
C ALA A 197 5.36 24.43 30.24
N ALA A 198 6.66 24.61 30.29
CA ALA A 198 7.42 24.92 31.53
C ALA A 198 7.55 26.42 31.76
#